data_c6a59da45297d75ee232b967725ced9e
#
_entry.id   c6a59da45297d75ee232b967725ced9e
#
_cell.length_a   1.000
_cell.length_b   1.000
_cell.length_c   1.000
_cell.angle_alpha   90.00
_cell.angle_beta   90.00
_cell.angle_gamma   90.00
#
_symmetry.space_group_name_H-M   'P 1'
#
loop_
_entity.id
_entity.type
_entity.pdbx_description
1 polymer ?
#
loop_
_entity_poly.entity_id
_entity_poly.type
_entity_poly.pdbx_seq_one_letter_code
_entity_poly.pdbx_strand_id
1 'polypeptide(L)'
;MTAGCDAARRRLLVASAAAAASPRAVSHSRWPHPTLNGAPPLVIAHRGASGYRPEHTLAAYELAIEQGADFIEPDLVVTRDGVLIARHENELSLTTDVASHPRFAARRRTQMIDGRSVTGWFSEDFLFEEMRSLRATERFARERPRNAKFDGQFGIAALEEVVALVGRANKAGGRRVGLYPELKYAAHFASLGLAPEKLLADTLKKADGSGPLPTFVQSFELQALRRFAELSDAPRVMLLARAPTEAELRALATQVQGIGVAKGLVYPRDGAGAIGAATPLVDDAHALGLAVHAWTFRNEDTFLPANLRERPQRELEMFFAAGVDGVFTDFPDSAVAQRRASSRAS
;
A
#
# COMPACT_ATOMS: atom_id res chain seq x y z
N MET A 1 69.42 -33.75 -54.61
CA MET A 1 70.56 -33.39 -53.75
C MET A 1 70.20 -32.12 -53.06
N THR A 2 69.84 -32.16 -51.81
CA THR A 2 70.08 -31.04 -50.92
C THR A 2 69.21 -31.15 -49.67
N ALA A 3 69.84 -31.12 -48.58
CA ALA A 3 69.32 -31.28 -47.27
C ALA A 3 68.49 -30.07 -46.79
N GLY A 4 67.38 -30.35 -46.14
CA GLY A 4 66.57 -29.38 -45.40
C GLY A 4 66.99 -29.25 -43.97
N CYS A 5 67.02 -28.05 -43.47
CA CYS A 5 67.38 -27.72 -42.12
C CYS A 5 66.07 -27.47 -41.34
N ASP A 6 65.85 -28.25 -40.30
CA ASP A 6 64.71 -28.24 -39.43
C ASP A 6 64.96 -27.22 -38.30
N ALA A 7 64.13 -26.23 -38.12
CA ALA A 7 64.17 -25.25 -37.03
C ALA A 7 62.94 -25.39 -36.14
N ALA A 8 63.14 -26.11 -35.05
CA ALA A 8 62.13 -26.31 -34.01
C ALA A 8 61.82 -25.00 -33.25
N ARG A 9 60.62 -24.50 -33.46
CA ARG A 9 60.06 -23.36 -32.67
C ARG A 9 59.45 -23.93 -31.38
N ARG A 10 60.10 -23.73 -30.24
CA ARG A 10 59.55 -23.92 -28.92
C ARG A 10 58.46 -22.88 -28.69
N ARG A 11 57.21 -23.31 -28.59
CA ARG A 11 56.12 -22.47 -28.07
C ARG A 11 56.07 -22.57 -26.56
N LEU A 12 56.35 -21.48 -25.87
CA LEU A 12 56.04 -21.32 -24.46
C LEU A 12 54.51 -21.22 -24.29
N LEU A 13 53.90 -22.20 -23.64
CA LEU A 13 52.55 -22.11 -23.12
C LEU A 13 52.57 -21.34 -21.82
N VAL A 14 52.13 -20.08 -21.87
CA VAL A 14 51.78 -19.30 -20.65
C VAL A 14 50.39 -19.72 -20.22
N ALA A 15 50.29 -20.52 -19.19
CA ALA A 15 49.04 -20.87 -18.55
C ALA A 15 48.56 -19.68 -17.68
N SER A 16 47.64 -18.87 -18.20
CA SER A 16 46.93 -17.87 -17.41
C SER A 16 45.89 -18.58 -16.54
N ALA A 17 46.17 -18.71 -15.25
CA ALA A 17 45.18 -19.12 -14.27
C ALA A 17 44.17 -18.00 -14.05
N ALA A 18 43.04 -18.04 -14.79
CA ALA A 18 41.88 -17.21 -14.51
C ALA A 18 41.25 -17.75 -13.21
N ALA A 19 41.47 -17.04 -12.11
CA ALA A 19 40.74 -17.28 -10.87
C ALA A 19 39.26 -16.94 -11.12
N ALA A 20 38.43 -17.96 -11.32
CA ALA A 20 36.98 -17.80 -11.34
C ALA A 20 36.51 -17.35 -9.95
N ALA A 21 36.25 -16.07 -9.79
CA ALA A 21 35.54 -15.55 -8.63
C ALA A 21 34.11 -16.11 -8.66
N SER A 22 33.86 -17.17 -7.91
CA SER A 22 32.49 -17.65 -7.68
C SER A 22 31.65 -16.52 -7.13
N PRO A 23 30.48 -16.20 -7.71
CA PRO A 23 29.59 -15.24 -7.11
C PRO A 23 29.22 -15.78 -5.72
N ARG A 24 29.53 -15.03 -4.68
CA ARG A 24 29.01 -15.31 -3.35
C ARG A 24 27.51 -15.35 -3.45
N ALA A 25 26.93 -16.54 -3.34
CA ALA A 25 25.50 -16.70 -3.11
C ALA A 25 25.15 -15.90 -1.86
N VAL A 26 24.44 -14.81 -2.02
CA VAL A 26 23.83 -14.10 -0.91
C VAL A 26 22.82 -15.09 -0.36
N SER A 27 23.17 -15.75 0.75
CA SER A 27 22.24 -16.56 1.51
C SER A 27 21.12 -15.63 1.97
N HIS A 28 20.02 -15.63 1.26
CA HIS A 28 18.80 -15.01 1.75
C HIS A 28 18.37 -15.90 2.93
N SER A 29 18.59 -15.42 4.16
CA SER A 29 18.03 -16.08 5.33
C SER A 29 16.52 -16.23 5.08
N ARG A 30 16.04 -17.46 5.16
CA ARG A 30 14.61 -17.75 5.00
C ARG A 30 13.87 -16.97 6.08
N TRP A 31 12.75 -16.31 5.73
CA TRP A 31 11.94 -15.62 6.69
C TRP A 31 11.51 -16.58 7.82
N PRO A 32 11.67 -16.21 9.12
CA PRO A 32 11.51 -17.16 10.21
C PRO A 32 10.06 -17.48 10.58
N HIS A 33 9.10 -16.74 10.05
CA HIS A 33 7.69 -16.87 10.43
C HIS A 33 6.82 -17.45 9.28
N PRO A 34 5.65 -18.03 9.56
CA PRO A 34 4.85 -18.80 8.60
C PRO A 34 3.98 -17.91 7.69
N THR A 35 4.61 -17.03 6.87
CA THR A 35 3.87 -16.34 5.80
C THR A 35 3.41 -17.31 4.71
N LEU A 36 2.38 -16.95 3.94
CA LEU A 36 1.76 -17.80 2.92
C LEU A 36 2.78 -18.40 1.93
N ASN A 37 3.76 -17.63 1.53
CA ASN A 37 4.77 -18.03 0.54
C ASN A 37 6.20 -18.12 1.10
N GLY A 38 6.40 -17.98 2.41
CA GLY A 38 7.70 -17.99 3.08
C GLY A 38 8.56 -16.74 2.83
N ALA A 39 8.02 -15.70 2.18
CA ALA A 39 8.70 -14.44 1.99
C ALA A 39 8.48 -13.48 3.18
N PRO A 40 9.39 -12.51 3.42
CA PRO A 40 9.14 -11.45 4.39
C PRO A 40 7.84 -10.70 4.10
N PRO A 41 7.08 -10.27 5.14
CA PRO A 41 5.83 -9.54 4.94
C PRO A 41 6.07 -8.22 4.22
N LEU A 42 5.11 -7.83 3.38
CA LEU A 42 5.14 -6.57 2.65
C LEU A 42 4.96 -5.39 3.61
N VAL A 43 5.71 -4.32 3.40
CA VAL A 43 5.49 -3.01 4.02
C VAL A 43 4.71 -2.13 3.06
N ILE A 44 3.46 -1.87 3.36
CA ILE A 44 2.52 -1.10 2.55
C ILE A 44 2.33 0.26 3.22
N ALA A 45 2.76 1.34 2.54
CA ALA A 45 2.69 2.70 3.07
C ALA A 45 1.26 3.24 2.93
N HIS A 46 0.50 3.15 4.02
CA HIS A 46 -0.90 3.54 4.13
C HIS A 46 -1.07 5.05 3.92
N ARG A 47 -1.59 5.42 2.76
CA ARG A 47 -1.72 6.81 2.28
C ARG A 47 -0.36 7.54 2.14
N GLY A 48 0.69 6.77 1.88
CA GLY A 48 2.08 7.21 1.92
C GLY A 48 2.71 7.13 3.31
N ALA A 49 3.77 7.88 3.57
CA ALA A 49 4.36 8.06 4.90
C ALA A 49 3.51 9.07 5.70
N SER A 50 2.22 8.72 5.92
CA SER A 50 1.20 9.62 6.45
C SER A 50 1.40 9.99 7.92
N GLY A 51 2.28 9.30 8.63
CA GLY A 51 2.76 9.71 9.95
C GLY A 51 3.71 10.92 9.93
N TYR A 52 4.23 11.30 8.75
CA TYR A 52 5.23 12.36 8.57
C TYR A 52 4.81 13.47 7.61
N ARG A 53 3.84 13.24 6.75
CA ARG A 53 3.29 14.19 5.76
C ARG A 53 1.78 14.02 5.69
N PRO A 54 1.01 15.08 5.39
CA PRO A 54 -0.42 14.96 5.16
C PRO A 54 -0.72 13.83 4.18
N GLU A 55 -1.68 12.98 4.56
CA GLU A 55 -2.04 11.75 3.81
C GLU A 55 -2.36 12.04 2.35
N HIS A 56 -2.08 11.06 1.47
CA HIS A 56 -2.42 11.12 0.05
C HIS A 56 -1.80 12.30 -0.73
N THR A 57 -0.68 12.82 -0.26
CA THR A 57 0.11 13.81 -1.01
C THR A 57 1.26 13.12 -1.75
N LEU A 58 1.73 13.70 -2.88
CA LEU A 58 2.92 13.19 -3.57
C LEU A 58 4.13 13.18 -2.64
N ALA A 59 4.25 14.17 -1.75
CA ALA A 59 5.32 14.22 -0.75
C ALA A 59 5.26 13.08 0.27
N ALA A 60 4.04 12.61 0.65
CA ALA A 60 3.89 11.44 1.52
C ALA A 60 4.29 10.15 0.80
N TYR A 61 3.96 10.01 -0.48
CA TYR A 61 4.33 8.84 -1.28
C TYR A 61 5.84 8.80 -1.58
N GLU A 62 6.44 9.94 -1.95
CA GLU A 62 7.88 10.05 -2.18
C GLU A 62 8.68 9.66 -0.94
N LEU A 63 8.32 10.22 0.21
CA LEU A 63 8.94 9.86 1.49
C LEU A 63 8.78 8.36 1.82
N ALA A 64 7.62 7.77 1.55
CA ALA A 64 7.40 6.34 1.76
C ALA A 64 8.32 5.47 0.90
N ILE A 65 8.55 5.86 -0.36
CA ILE A 65 9.51 5.19 -1.26
C ILE A 65 10.93 5.28 -0.71
N GLU A 66 11.35 6.47 -0.27
CA GLU A 66 12.66 6.71 0.35
C GLU A 66 12.85 5.88 1.63
N GLN A 67 11.81 5.75 2.46
CA GLN A 67 11.82 4.95 3.69
C GLN A 67 11.81 3.44 3.45
N GLY A 68 11.63 3.01 2.21
CA GLY A 68 11.75 1.61 1.84
C GLY A 68 10.44 0.81 1.86
N ALA A 69 9.26 1.44 1.74
CA ALA A 69 7.99 0.74 1.55
C ALA A 69 7.99 -0.11 0.27
N ASP A 70 7.41 -1.30 0.28
CA ASP A 70 7.33 -2.16 -0.90
C ASP A 70 6.18 -1.72 -1.82
N PHE A 71 5.13 -1.20 -1.24
CA PHE A 71 3.97 -0.64 -1.93
C PHE A 71 3.59 0.71 -1.33
N ILE A 72 3.11 1.62 -2.16
CA ILE A 72 2.37 2.79 -1.71
C ILE A 72 0.88 2.58 -1.94
N GLU A 73 0.09 3.03 -0.99
CA GLU A 73 -1.35 2.81 -1.00
C GLU A 73 -2.10 4.13 -1.15
N PRO A 74 -2.77 4.36 -2.29
CA PRO A 74 -3.73 5.43 -2.48
C PRO A 74 -5.16 4.94 -2.31
N ASP A 75 -5.94 5.57 -1.43
CA ASP A 75 -7.41 5.51 -1.46
C ASP A 75 -7.92 6.36 -2.63
N LEU A 76 -8.86 5.87 -3.42
CA LEU A 76 -9.30 6.53 -4.64
C LEU A 76 -10.79 6.90 -4.58
N VAL A 77 -11.06 8.17 -4.82
CA VAL A 77 -12.39 8.73 -5.08
C VAL A 77 -12.40 9.41 -6.45
N VAL A 78 -13.58 9.73 -6.98
CA VAL A 78 -13.73 10.25 -8.34
C VAL A 78 -14.22 11.69 -8.33
N THR A 79 -13.65 12.53 -9.18
CA THR A 79 -14.14 13.88 -9.46
C THR A 79 -15.31 13.86 -10.44
N ARG A 80 -16.04 14.97 -10.57
CA ARG A 80 -17.18 15.12 -11.51
C ARG A 80 -16.81 14.82 -12.97
N ASP A 81 -15.59 15.13 -13.37
CA ASP A 81 -15.06 14.89 -14.71
C ASP A 81 -14.34 13.56 -14.87
N GLY A 82 -14.48 12.63 -13.90
CA GLY A 82 -14.00 11.26 -14.01
C GLY A 82 -12.50 11.09 -13.75
N VAL A 83 -11.86 11.97 -13.00
CA VAL A 83 -10.47 11.82 -12.59
C VAL A 83 -10.41 11.12 -11.23
N LEU A 84 -9.60 10.04 -11.13
CA LEU A 84 -9.30 9.41 -9.85
C LEU A 84 -8.30 10.27 -9.06
N ILE A 85 -8.70 10.66 -7.86
CA ILE A 85 -7.86 11.42 -6.92
C ILE A 85 -7.61 10.61 -5.65
N ALA A 86 -6.45 10.81 -5.04
CA ALA A 86 -6.06 10.13 -3.83
C ALA A 86 -6.69 10.82 -2.60
N ARG A 87 -7.82 10.29 -2.09
CA ARG A 87 -8.52 10.72 -0.87
C ARG A 87 -9.27 9.54 -0.24
N HIS A 88 -9.24 9.48 1.12
CA HIS A 88 -9.94 8.43 1.86
C HIS A 88 -11.47 8.60 1.82
N GLU A 89 -11.95 9.82 2.05
CA GLU A 89 -13.36 10.17 1.91
C GLU A 89 -13.61 10.93 0.61
N ASN A 90 -14.79 10.76 0.02
CA ASN A 90 -15.27 11.65 -1.02
C ASN A 90 -15.70 13.01 -0.44
N GLU A 91 -15.94 13.11 0.87
CA GLU A 91 -16.13 14.37 1.59
C GLU A 91 -14.74 15.00 1.90
N LEU A 92 -14.54 16.24 1.47
CA LEU A 92 -13.23 16.87 1.34
C LEU A 92 -12.77 17.65 2.58
N SER A 93 -13.69 18.07 3.47
CA SER A 93 -13.37 19.07 4.51
C SER A 93 -12.45 18.54 5.61
N LEU A 94 -12.42 17.22 5.83
CA LEU A 94 -11.61 16.62 6.90
C LEU A 94 -10.10 16.72 6.63
N THR A 95 -9.70 16.65 5.36
CA THR A 95 -8.28 16.53 4.97
C THR A 95 -7.88 17.53 3.87
N THR A 96 -8.70 18.56 3.65
CA THR A 96 -8.38 19.67 2.76
C THR A 96 -8.85 21.00 3.33
N ASP A 97 -8.35 22.09 2.74
CA ASP A 97 -8.72 23.47 3.07
C ASP A 97 -10.00 23.96 2.34
N VAL A 98 -10.83 23.06 1.78
CA VAL A 98 -12.00 23.41 0.96
C VAL A 98 -12.95 24.38 1.65
N ALA A 99 -13.12 24.26 2.97
CA ALA A 99 -13.98 25.14 3.76
C ALA A 99 -13.49 26.60 3.81
N SER A 100 -12.21 26.85 3.56
CA SER A 100 -11.59 28.17 3.51
C SER A 100 -11.73 28.88 2.15
N HIS A 101 -12.34 28.21 1.15
CA HIS A 101 -12.52 28.75 -0.20
C HIS A 101 -13.94 29.30 -0.41
N PRO A 102 -14.20 30.63 -0.35
CA PRO A 102 -15.54 31.22 -0.45
C PRO A 102 -16.27 30.85 -1.75
N ARG A 103 -15.55 30.68 -2.85
CA ARG A 103 -16.11 30.29 -4.17
C ARG A 103 -16.79 28.92 -4.16
N PHE A 104 -16.49 28.07 -3.18
CA PHE A 104 -17.06 26.73 -3.04
C PHE A 104 -18.13 26.65 -1.94
N ALA A 105 -18.41 27.73 -1.21
CA ALA A 105 -19.35 27.74 -0.10
C ALA A 105 -20.74 27.20 -0.49
N ALA A 106 -21.27 27.60 -1.67
CA ALA A 106 -22.56 27.16 -2.16
C ALA A 106 -22.66 25.68 -2.55
N ARG A 107 -21.53 24.98 -2.67
CA ARG A 107 -21.50 23.51 -2.98
C ARG A 107 -21.62 22.65 -1.73
N ARG A 108 -21.58 23.26 -0.53
CA ARG A 108 -21.76 22.51 0.72
C ARG A 108 -23.18 21.96 0.77
N ARG A 109 -23.30 20.64 0.87
CA ARG A 109 -24.59 19.94 0.89
C ARG A 109 -24.57 18.73 1.83
N THR A 110 -25.71 18.14 2.05
CA THR A 110 -25.87 16.89 2.80
C THR A 110 -26.27 15.77 1.85
N GLN A 111 -25.62 14.62 1.98
CA GLN A 111 -26.00 13.39 1.27
C GLN A 111 -25.79 12.14 2.14
N MET A 112 -26.38 11.05 1.69
CA MET A 112 -26.18 9.73 2.33
C MET A 112 -24.95 9.05 1.74
N ILE A 113 -23.99 8.70 2.59
CA ILE A 113 -22.80 7.90 2.26
C ILE A 113 -22.77 6.69 3.19
N ASP A 114 -22.80 5.48 2.63
CA ASP A 114 -22.80 4.22 3.41
C ASP A 114 -23.83 4.20 4.55
N GLY A 115 -25.05 4.68 4.26
CA GLY A 115 -26.13 4.74 5.22
C GLY A 115 -26.04 5.81 6.30
N ARG A 116 -25.07 6.75 6.17
CA ARG A 116 -24.86 7.86 7.11
C ARG A 116 -25.12 9.19 6.42
N SER A 117 -25.77 10.12 7.12
CA SER A 117 -25.95 11.50 6.66
C SER A 117 -24.62 12.26 6.86
N VAL A 118 -24.00 12.69 5.76
CA VAL A 118 -22.75 13.45 5.73
C VAL A 118 -22.99 14.82 5.14
N THR A 119 -22.49 15.87 5.79
CA THR A 119 -22.62 17.26 5.32
C THR A 119 -21.25 17.86 5.07
N GLY A 120 -20.99 18.27 3.83
CA GLY A 120 -19.69 18.83 3.43
C GLY A 120 -19.60 19.09 1.95
N TRP A 121 -18.40 19.00 1.41
CA TRP A 121 -18.06 19.17 0.00
C TRP A 121 -17.59 17.85 -0.57
N PHE A 122 -18.20 17.38 -1.65
CA PHE A 122 -17.98 16.04 -2.16
C PHE A 122 -17.17 16.06 -3.47
N SER A 123 -16.22 15.15 -3.65
CA SER A 123 -15.31 15.12 -4.80
C SER A 123 -16.04 15.11 -6.13
N GLU A 124 -17.18 14.43 -6.22
CA GLU A 124 -18.04 14.34 -7.40
C GLU A 124 -18.75 15.64 -7.78
N ASP A 125 -18.66 16.67 -6.95
CA ASP A 125 -19.20 18.01 -7.25
C ASP A 125 -18.11 18.94 -7.85
N PHE A 126 -16.85 18.48 -7.95
CA PHE A 126 -15.71 19.30 -8.39
C PHE A 126 -15.08 18.73 -9.67
N LEU A 127 -14.65 19.62 -10.56
CA LEU A 127 -13.72 19.28 -11.62
C LEU A 127 -12.32 19.08 -11.02
N PHE A 128 -11.49 18.25 -11.65
CA PHE A 128 -10.12 18.05 -11.17
C PHE A 128 -9.31 19.34 -11.15
N GLU A 129 -9.50 20.22 -12.14
CA GLU A 129 -8.83 21.53 -12.15
C GLU A 129 -9.21 22.40 -10.94
N GLU A 130 -10.43 22.29 -10.43
CA GLU A 130 -10.83 22.95 -9.18
C GLU A 130 -10.16 22.31 -7.96
N MET A 131 -10.05 20.96 -7.95
CA MET A 131 -9.34 20.21 -6.89
C MET A 131 -7.86 20.61 -6.79
N ARG A 132 -7.20 20.94 -7.89
CA ARG A 132 -5.80 21.42 -7.91
C ARG A 132 -5.57 22.70 -7.11
N SER A 133 -6.63 23.49 -6.89
CA SER A 133 -6.56 24.69 -6.06
C SER A 133 -6.60 24.42 -4.56
N LEU A 134 -7.06 23.23 -4.14
CA LEU A 134 -7.13 22.84 -2.75
C LEU A 134 -5.76 22.39 -2.24
N ARG A 135 -5.62 22.45 -0.90
CA ARG A 135 -4.42 21.99 -0.22
C ARG A 135 -4.79 20.95 0.84
N ALA A 136 -3.92 19.95 0.97
CA ALA A 136 -4.06 18.91 1.97
C ALA A 136 -3.80 19.45 3.38
N THR A 137 -4.55 18.91 4.35
CA THR A 137 -4.38 19.16 5.78
C THR A 137 -4.28 17.84 6.55
N GLU A 138 -3.61 17.89 7.70
CA GLU A 138 -3.40 16.72 8.55
C GLU A 138 -4.70 16.29 9.24
N ARG A 139 -5.06 15.01 9.09
CA ARG A 139 -6.23 14.38 9.73
C ARG A 139 -6.12 14.34 11.26
N PHE A 140 -4.94 14.02 11.76
CA PHE A 140 -4.64 13.80 13.16
C PHE A 140 -3.76 14.93 13.73
N ALA A 141 -4.11 16.20 13.42
CA ALA A 141 -3.30 17.37 13.78
C ALA A 141 -2.95 17.43 15.28
N ARG A 142 -3.81 16.88 16.13
CA ARG A 142 -3.59 16.83 17.59
C ARG A 142 -2.53 15.80 17.96
N GLU A 143 -2.57 14.62 17.38
CA GLU A 143 -1.62 13.52 17.60
C GLU A 143 -0.33 13.73 16.80
N ARG A 144 -0.40 14.45 15.68
CA ARG A 144 0.70 14.70 14.72
C ARG A 144 1.00 16.20 14.54
N PRO A 145 1.28 16.98 15.62
CA PRO A 145 1.49 18.42 15.49
C PRO A 145 2.70 18.80 14.63
N ARG A 146 3.68 17.88 14.48
CA ARG A 146 4.82 18.08 13.57
C ARG A 146 4.41 17.93 12.11
N ASN A 147 3.47 17.04 11.81
CA ASN A 147 2.94 16.82 10.48
C ASN A 147 1.99 17.96 10.07
N ALA A 148 1.14 18.43 10.98
CA ALA A 148 0.24 19.58 10.76
C ALA A 148 0.97 20.88 10.34
N LYS A 149 2.28 21.00 10.55
CA LYS A 149 3.08 22.12 10.01
C LYS A 149 3.15 22.15 8.48
N PHE A 150 2.78 21.07 7.83
CA PHE A 150 2.72 20.97 6.37
C PHE A 150 1.32 21.27 5.81
N ASP A 151 0.34 21.62 6.65
CA ASP A 151 -0.99 22.01 6.21
C ASP A 151 -0.92 23.16 5.20
N GLY A 152 -1.65 23.04 4.11
CA GLY A 152 -1.67 24.05 3.07
C GLY A 152 -0.49 24.02 2.10
N GLN A 153 0.52 23.15 2.29
CA GLN A 153 1.71 23.13 1.43
C GLN A 153 1.60 22.19 0.23
N PHE A 154 0.80 21.13 0.30
CA PHE A 154 0.72 20.12 -0.74
C PHE A 154 -0.66 20.11 -1.40
N GLY A 155 -0.68 19.89 -2.72
CA GLY A 155 -1.90 19.73 -3.50
C GLY A 155 -2.53 18.35 -3.38
N ILE A 156 -3.72 18.22 -3.98
CA ILE A 156 -4.44 16.95 -4.11
C ILE A 156 -3.88 16.19 -5.32
N ALA A 157 -3.41 14.97 -5.09
CA ALA A 157 -2.80 14.15 -6.13
C ALA A 157 -3.86 13.38 -6.95
N ALA A 158 -3.75 13.42 -8.29
CA ALA A 158 -4.42 12.46 -9.15
C ALA A 158 -3.67 11.12 -9.15
N LEU A 159 -4.38 10.02 -9.40
CA LEU A 159 -3.75 8.70 -9.52
C LEU A 159 -2.66 8.66 -10.61
N GLU A 160 -2.88 9.33 -11.74
CA GLU A 160 -1.88 9.40 -12.81
C GLU A 160 -0.56 10.04 -12.34
N GLU A 161 -0.61 11.04 -11.45
CA GLU A 161 0.57 11.67 -10.86
C GLU A 161 1.29 10.71 -9.89
N VAL A 162 0.53 9.93 -9.11
CA VAL A 162 1.07 8.90 -8.20
C VAL A 162 1.74 7.79 -9.00
N VAL A 163 1.11 7.30 -10.06
CA VAL A 163 1.66 6.30 -10.99
C VAL A 163 2.96 6.81 -11.62
N ALA A 164 2.97 8.06 -12.08
CA ALA A 164 4.16 8.68 -12.67
C ALA A 164 5.31 8.80 -11.65
N LEU A 165 5.01 9.10 -10.38
CA LEU A 165 6.00 9.14 -9.30
C LEU A 165 6.65 7.77 -9.10
N VAL A 166 5.84 6.71 -8.95
CA VAL A 166 6.34 5.33 -8.78
C VAL A 166 7.14 4.88 -10.01
N GLY A 167 6.64 5.21 -11.21
CA GLY A 167 7.35 4.92 -12.46
C GLY A 167 8.73 5.57 -12.53
N ARG A 168 8.86 6.82 -12.09
CA ARG A 168 10.16 7.51 -11.99
C ARG A 168 11.09 6.84 -10.98
N ALA A 169 10.59 6.53 -9.78
CA ALA A 169 11.37 5.86 -8.75
C ALA A 169 11.90 4.50 -9.22
N ASN A 170 11.05 3.70 -9.88
CA ASN A 170 11.43 2.40 -10.41
C ASN A 170 12.46 2.50 -11.56
N LYS A 171 12.41 3.56 -12.39
CA LYS A 171 13.39 3.81 -13.46
C LYS A 171 14.75 4.29 -12.92
N ALA A 172 14.77 5.00 -11.81
CA ALA A 172 16.01 5.46 -11.18
C ALA A 172 16.88 4.31 -10.66
N GLY A 173 16.35 3.11 -10.62
CA GLY A 173 17.03 1.87 -10.21
C GLY A 173 16.95 1.63 -8.71
N GLY A 174 17.32 0.41 -8.30
CA GLY A 174 17.23 -0.04 -6.92
C GLY A 174 16.04 -0.99 -6.71
N ARG A 175 15.29 -0.77 -5.64
CA ARG A 175 14.16 -1.63 -5.27
C ARG A 175 12.90 -1.25 -6.06
N ARG A 176 12.19 -2.24 -6.57
CA ARG A 176 10.94 -2.02 -7.29
C ARG A 176 9.80 -1.78 -6.28
N VAL A 177 9.10 -0.65 -6.43
CA VAL A 177 7.95 -0.26 -5.61
C VAL A 177 6.67 -0.51 -6.38
N GLY A 178 5.64 -1.02 -5.71
CA GLY A 178 4.33 -1.27 -6.29
C GLY A 178 3.27 -0.26 -5.85
N LEU A 179 2.07 -0.43 -6.43
CA LEU A 179 0.85 0.31 -6.07
C LEU A 179 -0.16 -0.61 -5.38
N TYR A 180 -0.87 -0.07 -4.40
CA TYR A 180 -1.90 -0.80 -3.68
C TYR A 180 -3.19 0.06 -3.57
N PRO A 181 -3.83 0.45 -4.70
CA PRO A 181 -4.99 1.33 -4.68
C PRO A 181 -6.22 0.68 -4.03
N GLU A 182 -6.96 1.50 -3.25
CA GLU A 182 -8.29 1.15 -2.75
C GLU A 182 -9.37 1.85 -3.57
N LEU A 183 -10.36 1.08 -4.05
CA LEU A 183 -11.57 1.61 -4.65
C LEU A 183 -12.57 1.95 -3.54
N LYS A 184 -12.70 3.26 -3.24
CA LYS A 184 -13.62 3.79 -2.22
C LYS A 184 -14.99 4.07 -2.83
N TYR A 185 -16.05 3.73 -2.10
CA TYR A 185 -17.43 4.09 -2.46
C TYR A 185 -17.80 3.74 -3.93
N ALA A 186 -17.35 2.59 -4.42
CA ALA A 186 -17.48 2.23 -5.83
C ALA A 186 -18.95 2.15 -6.28
N ALA A 187 -19.85 1.63 -5.44
CA ALA A 187 -21.28 1.58 -5.71
C ALA A 187 -21.90 2.99 -5.76
N HIS A 188 -21.47 3.89 -4.87
CA HIS A 188 -21.90 5.29 -4.89
C HIS A 188 -21.52 5.97 -6.21
N PHE A 189 -20.26 5.90 -6.60
CA PHE A 189 -19.79 6.50 -7.86
C PHE A 189 -20.45 5.86 -9.08
N ALA A 190 -20.66 4.54 -9.08
CA ALA A 190 -21.40 3.85 -10.15
C ALA A 190 -22.84 4.38 -10.28
N SER A 191 -23.52 4.71 -9.17
CA SER A 191 -24.87 5.31 -9.19
C SER A 191 -24.91 6.70 -9.84
N LEU A 192 -23.75 7.37 -9.89
CA LEU A 192 -23.57 8.67 -10.55
C LEU A 192 -23.10 8.55 -12.01
N GLY A 193 -23.01 7.33 -12.55
CA GLY A 193 -22.51 7.05 -13.89
C GLY A 193 -20.98 7.09 -14.01
N LEU A 194 -20.26 7.14 -12.89
CA LEU A 194 -18.82 7.05 -12.80
C LEU A 194 -18.42 5.60 -12.55
N ALA A 195 -17.38 5.12 -13.25
CA ALA A 195 -16.93 3.71 -13.16
C ALA A 195 -15.49 3.65 -12.63
N PRO A 196 -15.27 3.74 -11.31
CA PRO A 196 -13.92 3.81 -10.74
C PRO A 196 -13.04 2.62 -11.11
N GLU A 197 -13.60 1.42 -11.26
CA GLU A 197 -12.87 0.21 -11.65
C GLU A 197 -12.28 0.35 -13.06
N LYS A 198 -13.08 0.90 -14.00
CA LYS A 198 -12.63 1.13 -15.37
C LYS A 198 -11.57 2.24 -15.42
N LEU A 199 -11.78 3.34 -14.70
CA LEU A 199 -10.82 4.45 -14.61
C LEU A 199 -9.48 3.95 -14.05
N LEU A 200 -9.50 3.11 -13.01
CA LEU A 200 -8.30 2.49 -12.45
C LEU A 200 -7.61 1.59 -13.47
N ALA A 201 -8.35 0.66 -14.09
CA ALA A 201 -7.79 -0.26 -15.07
C ALA A 201 -7.16 0.48 -16.26
N ASP A 202 -7.82 1.51 -16.77
CA ASP A 202 -7.31 2.33 -17.89
C ASP A 202 -6.04 3.11 -17.48
N THR A 203 -5.98 3.64 -16.25
CA THR A 203 -4.79 4.34 -15.74
C THR A 203 -3.60 3.38 -15.60
N LEU A 204 -3.83 2.18 -15.05
CA LEU A 204 -2.77 1.17 -14.90
C LEU A 204 -2.25 0.69 -16.27
N LYS A 205 -3.13 0.46 -17.25
CA LYS A 205 -2.74 0.08 -18.61
C LYS A 205 -1.84 1.13 -19.29
N LYS A 206 -2.14 2.42 -19.11
CA LYS A 206 -1.30 3.50 -19.64
C LYS A 206 0.10 3.53 -19.00
N ALA A 207 0.21 3.09 -17.75
CA ALA A 207 1.46 3.06 -17.00
C ALA A 207 2.44 1.97 -17.45
N ASP A 208 1.97 0.93 -18.14
CA ASP A 208 2.75 -0.25 -18.54
C ASP A 208 3.85 0.03 -19.57
N GLY A 209 3.97 1.25 -20.08
CA GLY A 209 5.04 1.66 -20.99
C GLY A 209 6.47 1.50 -20.45
N SER A 210 6.64 1.10 -19.18
CA SER A 210 7.93 0.81 -18.52
C SER A 210 8.02 -0.64 -18.00
N GLY A 211 7.10 -1.51 -18.41
CA GLY A 211 6.85 -2.85 -17.87
C GLY A 211 5.81 -2.81 -16.73
N PRO A 212 5.11 -3.96 -16.50
CA PRO A 212 3.98 -4.00 -15.59
C PRO A 212 4.36 -3.55 -14.18
N LEU A 213 3.61 -2.58 -13.65
CA LEU A 213 3.78 -2.09 -12.30
C LEU A 213 3.21 -3.10 -11.32
N PRO A 214 3.98 -3.62 -10.32
CA PRO A 214 3.41 -4.48 -9.29
C PRO A 214 2.21 -3.80 -8.66
N THR A 215 1.05 -4.43 -8.71
CA THR A 215 -0.19 -3.81 -8.24
C THR A 215 -1.05 -4.83 -7.51
N PHE A 216 -1.55 -4.48 -6.33
CA PHE A 216 -2.71 -5.08 -5.69
C PHE A 216 -3.86 -4.09 -5.76
N VAL A 217 -5.10 -4.55 -5.87
CA VAL A 217 -6.28 -3.69 -5.80
C VAL A 217 -7.17 -4.15 -4.66
N GLN A 218 -7.58 -3.21 -3.81
CA GLN A 218 -8.40 -3.52 -2.64
C GLN A 218 -9.70 -2.73 -2.63
N SER A 219 -10.70 -3.26 -1.94
CA SER A 219 -11.96 -2.60 -1.64
C SER A 219 -12.70 -3.31 -0.51
N PHE A 220 -13.57 -2.59 0.21
CA PHE A 220 -14.60 -3.17 1.08
C PHE A 220 -15.81 -3.70 0.30
N GLU A 221 -15.90 -3.40 -1.01
CA GLU A 221 -17.00 -3.77 -1.88
C GLU A 221 -16.59 -4.91 -2.82
N LEU A 222 -16.99 -6.15 -2.50
CA LEU A 222 -16.66 -7.32 -3.32
C LEU A 222 -17.12 -7.16 -4.79
N GLN A 223 -18.23 -6.46 -5.03
CA GLN A 223 -18.72 -6.23 -6.39
C GLN A 223 -17.76 -5.33 -7.20
N ALA A 224 -17.11 -4.35 -6.56
CA ALA A 224 -16.08 -3.54 -7.22
C ALA A 224 -14.89 -4.43 -7.64
N LEU A 225 -14.44 -5.32 -6.75
CA LEU A 225 -13.36 -6.27 -7.07
C LEU A 225 -13.74 -7.24 -8.20
N ARG A 226 -15.00 -7.69 -8.27
CA ARG A 226 -15.51 -8.51 -9.37
C ARG A 226 -15.49 -7.77 -10.71
N ARG A 227 -16.03 -6.53 -10.74
CA ARG A 227 -16.00 -5.69 -11.96
C ARG A 227 -14.56 -5.39 -12.39
N PHE A 228 -13.66 -5.13 -11.43
CA PHE A 228 -12.25 -4.92 -11.74
C PHE A 228 -11.59 -6.18 -12.33
N ALA A 229 -11.97 -7.38 -11.86
CA ALA A 229 -11.46 -8.66 -12.39
C ALA A 229 -11.78 -8.89 -13.88
N GLU A 230 -12.84 -8.28 -14.40
CA GLU A 230 -13.21 -8.33 -15.82
C GLU A 230 -12.27 -7.43 -16.68
N LEU A 231 -11.52 -6.54 -16.05
CA LEU A 231 -10.71 -5.51 -16.72
C LEU A 231 -9.21 -5.72 -16.56
N SER A 232 -8.77 -6.48 -15.52
CA SER A 232 -7.36 -6.64 -15.16
C SER A 232 -7.12 -7.90 -14.35
N ASP A 233 -5.95 -8.53 -14.58
CA ASP A 233 -5.48 -9.71 -13.82
C ASP A 233 -4.75 -9.34 -12.51
N ALA A 234 -4.63 -8.05 -12.18
CA ALA A 234 -3.98 -7.63 -10.95
C ALA A 234 -4.64 -8.29 -9.72
N PRO A 235 -3.84 -8.82 -8.76
CA PRO A 235 -4.35 -9.43 -7.56
C PRO A 235 -5.30 -8.51 -6.79
N ARG A 236 -6.41 -9.08 -6.32
CA ARG A 236 -7.46 -8.37 -5.58
C ARG A 236 -7.45 -8.80 -4.12
N VAL A 237 -7.71 -7.84 -3.24
CA VAL A 237 -7.74 -8.02 -1.79
C VAL A 237 -9.06 -7.49 -1.25
N MET A 238 -9.80 -8.35 -0.55
CA MET A 238 -11.05 -7.96 0.11
C MET A 238 -10.76 -7.39 1.50
N LEU A 239 -11.19 -6.16 1.75
CA LEU A 239 -11.04 -5.51 3.06
C LEU A 239 -12.12 -5.97 4.04
N LEU A 240 -11.72 -6.33 5.25
CA LEU A 240 -12.59 -6.85 6.30
C LEU A 240 -12.45 -6.05 7.59
N ALA A 241 -13.55 -5.44 8.04
CA ALA A 241 -13.66 -4.76 9.34
C ALA A 241 -14.30 -5.64 10.42
N ARG A 242 -14.87 -6.80 10.06
CA ARG A 242 -15.41 -7.83 10.96
C ARG A 242 -14.82 -9.20 10.63
N ALA A 243 -14.80 -10.09 11.60
CA ALA A 243 -14.38 -11.46 11.39
C ALA A 243 -15.33 -12.14 10.38
N PRO A 244 -14.78 -12.77 9.33
CA PRO A 244 -15.56 -13.58 8.42
C PRO A 244 -15.94 -14.91 9.09
N THR A 245 -17.05 -15.48 8.69
CA THR A 245 -17.33 -16.90 8.95
C THR A 245 -16.46 -17.78 8.05
N GLU A 246 -16.30 -19.05 8.40
CA GLU A 246 -15.56 -20.00 7.56
C GLU A 246 -16.15 -20.10 6.14
N ALA A 247 -17.47 -20.09 6.01
CA ALA A 247 -18.14 -20.11 4.70
C ALA A 247 -17.85 -18.86 3.87
N GLU A 248 -17.85 -17.67 4.50
CA GLU A 248 -17.47 -16.42 3.83
C GLU A 248 -16.02 -16.45 3.38
N LEU A 249 -15.10 -16.94 4.24
CA LEU A 249 -13.68 -17.03 3.90
C LEU A 249 -13.44 -17.98 2.72
N ARG A 250 -14.09 -19.15 2.70
CA ARG A 250 -14.06 -20.09 1.56
C ARG A 250 -14.62 -19.47 0.29
N ALA A 251 -15.71 -18.70 0.37
CA ALA A 251 -16.29 -18.00 -0.77
C ALA A 251 -15.35 -16.90 -1.30
N LEU A 252 -14.66 -16.17 -0.43
CA LEU A 252 -13.67 -15.17 -0.82
C LEU A 252 -12.47 -15.79 -1.54
N ALA A 253 -11.99 -16.94 -1.09
CA ALA A 253 -10.83 -17.63 -1.68
C ALA A 253 -11.03 -18.01 -3.16
N THR A 254 -12.26 -18.09 -3.64
CA THR A 254 -12.56 -18.31 -5.07
C THR A 254 -12.55 -17.03 -5.91
N GLN A 255 -12.43 -15.85 -5.30
CA GLN A 255 -12.68 -14.57 -5.95
C GLN A 255 -11.53 -13.55 -5.81
N VAL A 256 -10.75 -13.66 -4.73
CA VAL A 256 -9.65 -12.74 -4.42
C VAL A 256 -8.40 -13.51 -4.02
N GLN A 257 -7.25 -12.87 -4.07
CA GLN A 257 -5.95 -13.47 -3.76
C GLN A 257 -5.52 -13.20 -2.32
N GLY A 258 -6.25 -12.32 -1.61
CA GLY A 258 -5.95 -12.00 -0.22
C GLY A 258 -7.09 -11.28 0.48
N ILE A 259 -6.92 -11.13 1.78
CA ILE A 259 -7.79 -10.33 2.64
C ILE A 259 -6.97 -9.26 3.35
N GLY A 260 -7.52 -8.03 3.39
CA GLY A 260 -6.98 -6.93 4.17
C GLY A 260 -7.78 -6.80 5.47
N VAL A 261 -7.17 -7.05 6.62
CA VAL A 261 -7.91 -7.22 7.87
C VAL A 261 -7.61 -6.13 8.90
N ALA A 262 -8.63 -5.64 9.59
CA ALA A 262 -8.41 -4.79 10.76
C ALA A 262 -7.56 -5.55 11.80
N LYS A 263 -6.57 -4.89 12.41
CA LYS A 263 -5.66 -5.51 13.40
C LYS A 263 -6.41 -6.28 14.51
N GLY A 264 -7.55 -5.75 14.95
CA GLY A 264 -8.38 -6.39 15.96
C GLY A 264 -8.98 -7.75 15.57
N LEU A 265 -8.94 -8.11 14.30
CA LEU A 265 -9.38 -9.44 13.84
C LEU A 265 -8.28 -10.51 14.01
N VAL A 266 -7.01 -10.08 14.04
CA VAL A 266 -5.86 -10.96 14.33
C VAL A 266 -5.57 -10.98 15.84
N TYR A 267 -5.48 -9.80 16.46
CA TYR A 267 -5.29 -9.64 17.90
C TYR A 267 -6.42 -8.80 18.50
N PRO A 268 -7.50 -9.44 18.99
CA PRO A 268 -8.60 -8.72 19.64
C PRO A 268 -8.12 -7.95 20.87
N ARG A 269 -8.72 -6.79 21.12
CA ARG A 269 -8.49 -6.04 22.35
C ARG A 269 -9.53 -6.45 23.39
N ASP A 270 -9.09 -6.63 24.62
CA ASP A 270 -9.96 -6.84 25.77
C ASP A 270 -10.64 -5.54 26.23
N GLY A 271 -11.44 -5.60 27.30
CA GLY A 271 -12.15 -4.45 27.87
C GLY A 271 -11.21 -3.35 28.43
N ALA A 272 -9.94 -3.66 28.67
CA ALA A 272 -8.89 -2.71 29.08
C ALA A 272 -8.11 -2.15 27.88
N GLY A 273 -8.42 -2.60 26.65
CA GLY A 273 -7.74 -2.19 25.43
C GLY A 273 -6.40 -2.90 25.20
N ALA A 274 -6.07 -3.93 25.98
CA ALA A 274 -4.87 -4.74 25.81
C ALA A 274 -5.11 -5.86 24.80
N ILE A 275 -4.05 -6.31 24.12
CA ILE A 275 -4.10 -7.50 23.26
C ILE A 275 -3.45 -8.71 23.92
N GLY A 276 -3.98 -9.89 23.65
CA GLY A 276 -3.51 -11.19 24.15
C GLY A 276 -3.06 -12.11 23.03
N ALA A 277 -3.68 -13.30 22.94
CA ALA A 277 -3.38 -14.31 21.92
C ALA A 277 -3.96 -13.92 20.54
N ALA A 278 -3.30 -14.39 19.48
CA ALA A 278 -3.84 -14.27 18.13
C ALA A 278 -5.09 -15.17 17.94
N THR A 279 -5.99 -14.73 17.06
CA THR A 279 -7.07 -15.58 16.53
C THR A 279 -6.51 -16.55 15.47
N PRO A 280 -7.25 -17.59 15.08
CA PRO A 280 -6.81 -18.50 14.01
C PRO A 280 -6.94 -17.91 12.59
N LEU A 281 -7.39 -16.66 12.44
CA LEU A 281 -7.75 -16.06 11.15
C LEU A 281 -6.62 -16.14 10.10
N VAL A 282 -5.36 -15.96 10.51
CA VAL A 282 -4.22 -16.01 9.58
C VAL A 282 -4.03 -17.43 9.07
N ASP A 283 -4.01 -18.42 9.96
CA ASP A 283 -3.87 -19.84 9.60
C ASP A 283 -5.03 -20.31 8.73
N ASP A 284 -6.28 -19.93 9.08
CA ASP A 284 -7.49 -20.28 8.32
C ASP A 284 -7.45 -19.69 6.90
N ALA A 285 -6.98 -18.44 6.75
CA ALA A 285 -6.83 -17.80 5.46
C ALA A 285 -5.73 -18.48 4.62
N HIS A 286 -4.58 -18.77 5.22
CA HIS A 286 -3.47 -19.46 4.56
C HIS A 286 -3.85 -20.86 4.10
N ALA A 287 -4.64 -21.61 4.89
CA ALA A 287 -5.14 -22.92 4.50
C ALA A 287 -6.03 -22.88 3.24
N LEU A 288 -6.59 -21.71 2.92
CA LEU A 288 -7.38 -21.46 1.71
C LEU A 288 -6.59 -20.74 0.60
N GLY A 289 -5.28 -20.51 0.79
CA GLY A 289 -4.43 -19.82 -0.17
C GLY A 289 -4.62 -18.30 -0.23
N LEU A 290 -5.23 -17.69 0.78
CA LEU A 290 -5.43 -16.24 0.88
C LEU A 290 -4.27 -15.59 1.63
N ALA A 291 -3.62 -14.59 1.02
CA ALA A 291 -2.70 -13.72 1.74
C ALA A 291 -3.43 -12.83 2.76
N VAL A 292 -2.78 -12.53 3.88
CA VAL A 292 -3.34 -11.69 4.94
C VAL A 292 -2.51 -10.42 5.13
N HIS A 293 -3.12 -9.26 4.84
CA HIS A 293 -2.51 -7.96 5.05
C HIS A 293 -3.25 -7.19 6.15
N ALA A 294 -2.57 -6.86 7.24
CA ALA A 294 -3.20 -6.23 8.41
C ALA A 294 -3.10 -4.70 8.39
N TRP A 295 -4.18 -4.00 8.75
CA TRP A 295 -4.25 -2.54 8.80
C TRP A 295 -4.83 -2.02 10.13
N THR A 296 -4.44 -0.86 10.63
CA THR A 296 -3.37 0.04 10.25
C THR A 296 -2.40 0.19 11.40
N PHE A 297 -1.10 0.08 11.15
CA PHE A 297 -0.06 0.25 12.16
C PHE A 297 0.33 1.72 12.27
N ARG A 298 0.36 2.22 13.50
CA ARG A 298 0.68 3.60 13.87
C ARG A 298 1.58 3.61 15.09
N ASN A 299 2.45 4.59 15.18
CA ASN A 299 3.43 4.66 16.27
C ASN A 299 2.92 5.45 17.49
N GLU A 300 1.86 6.24 17.31
CA GLU A 300 1.30 7.07 18.39
C GLU A 300 0.54 6.21 19.41
N ASP A 301 0.77 6.47 20.69
CA ASP A 301 0.23 5.70 21.83
C ASP A 301 -1.30 5.60 21.83
N THR A 302 -1.98 6.61 21.31
CA THR A 302 -3.45 6.64 21.22
C THR A 302 -4.00 5.52 20.32
N PHE A 303 -3.19 5.03 19.36
CA PHE A 303 -3.59 3.96 18.43
C PHE A 303 -3.07 2.58 18.83
N LEU A 304 -2.10 2.54 19.77
CA LEU A 304 -1.52 1.30 20.26
C LEU A 304 -2.45 0.57 21.24
N PRO A 305 -2.35 -0.76 21.34
CA PRO A 305 -2.93 -1.51 22.45
C PRO A 305 -2.38 -1.01 23.80
N ALA A 306 -3.21 -1.05 24.85
CA ALA A 306 -2.85 -0.51 26.16
C ALA A 306 -1.56 -1.11 26.75
N ASN A 307 -1.32 -2.41 26.52
CA ASN A 307 -0.11 -3.11 26.97
C ASN A 307 1.11 -2.94 26.04
N LEU A 308 0.96 -2.19 24.92
CA LEU A 308 2.05 -1.92 23.97
C LEU A 308 2.35 -0.43 23.78
N ARG A 309 1.80 0.45 24.62
CA ARG A 309 2.14 1.86 24.57
C ARG A 309 3.64 2.07 24.65
N GLU A 310 4.16 3.08 23.96
CA GLU A 310 5.58 3.40 23.78
C GLU A 310 6.40 2.28 23.09
N ARG A 311 5.75 1.20 22.61
CA ARG A 311 6.43 0.04 21.99
C ARG A 311 5.80 -0.36 20.65
N PRO A 312 5.67 0.55 19.66
CA PRO A 312 5.03 0.23 18.38
C PRO A 312 5.74 -0.91 17.62
N GLN A 313 7.06 -1.07 17.78
CA GLN A 313 7.82 -2.16 17.17
C GLN A 313 7.39 -3.53 17.69
N ARG A 314 6.96 -3.61 18.96
CA ARG A 314 6.46 -4.85 19.53
C ARG A 314 5.13 -5.29 18.92
N GLU A 315 4.26 -4.34 18.56
CA GLU A 315 3.04 -4.65 17.82
C GLU A 315 3.38 -5.28 16.47
N LEU A 316 4.28 -4.66 15.70
CA LEU A 316 4.74 -5.20 14.41
C LEU A 316 5.36 -6.59 14.55
N GLU A 317 6.22 -6.80 15.56
CA GLU A 317 6.86 -8.10 15.83
C GLU A 317 5.80 -9.19 16.08
N MET A 318 4.79 -8.91 16.88
CA MET A 318 3.70 -9.87 17.15
C MET A 318 2.95 -10.26 15.88
N PHE A 319 2.61 -9.28 15.02
CA PHE A 319 1.93 -9.57 13.76
C PHE A 319 2.80 -10.34 12.78
N PHE A 320 4.10 -10.03 12.71
CA PHE A 320 5.03 -10.81 11.90
C PHE A 320 5.14 -12.25 12.41
N ALA A 321 5.17 -12.44 13.73
CA ALA A 321 5.18 -13.78 14.33
C ALA A 321 3.87 -14.54 14.09
N ALA A 322 2.74 -13.86 13.99
CA ALA A 322 1.46 -14.45 13.63
C ALA A 322 1.36 -14.83 12.14
N GLY A 323 2.37 -14.48 11.32
CA GLY A 323 2.43 -14.91 9.92
C GLY A 323 1.71 -14.01 8.92
N VAL A 324 1.34 -12.76 9.26
CA VAL A 324 0.73 -11.85 8.27
C VAL A 324 1.68 -11.61 7.10
N ASP A 325 1.12 -11.56 5.88
CA ASP A 325 1.89 -11.41 4.63
C ASP A 325 2.19 -9.95 4.29
N GLY A 326 1.56 -9.01 4.99
CA GLY A 326 1.79 -7.59 4.82
C GLY A 326 1.18 -6.74 5.93
N VAL A 327 1.72 -5.54 6.09
CA VAL A 327 1.26 -4.56 7.07
C VAL A 327 1.06 -3.20 6.40
N PHE A 328 -0.12 -2.61 6.59
CA PHE A 328 -0.38 -1.22 6.22
C PHE A 328 0.07 -0.32 7.37
N THR A 329 0.96 0.61 7.09
CA THR A 329 1.55 1.47 8.13
C THR A 329 1.63 2.94 7.70
N ASP A 330 1.36 3.84 8.66
CA ASP A 330 1.59 5.28 8.50
C ASP A 330 3.09 5.63 8.66
N PHE A 331 3.91 4.66 9.16
CA PHE A 331 5.34 4.80 9.46
C PHE A 331 6.17 3.71 8.77
N PRO A 332 6.39 3.81 7.43
CA PRO A 332 7.08 2.76 6.67
C PRO A 332 8.48 2.43 7.17
N ASP A 333 9.24 3.43 7.61
CA ASP A 333 10.60 3.27 8.17
C ASP A 333 10.60 2.37 9.41
N SER A 334 9.63 2.54 10.33
CA SER A 334 9.46 1.67 11.51
C SER A 334 9.20 0.22 11.13
N ALA A 335 8.29 -0.02 10.19
CA ALA A 335 7.95 -1.38 9.76
C ALA A 335 9.11 -2.04 8.99
N VAL A 336 9.82 -1.30 8.13
CA VAL A 336 11.01 -1.77 7.42
C VAL A 336 12.13 -2.11 8.41
N ALA A 337 12.37 -1.27 9.41
CA ALA A 337 13.37 -1.53 10.44
C ALA A 337 13.05 -2.79 11.24
N GLN A 338 11.78 -2.95 11.68
CA GLN A 338 11.36 -4.13 12.43
C GLN A 338 11.43 -5.40 11.58
N ARG A 339 11.02 -5.37 10.31
CA ARG A 339 11.15 -6.50 9.39
C ARG A 339 12.61 -6.94 9.22
N ARG A 340 13.53 -6.00 9.10
CA ARG A 340 14.98 -6.29 9.02
C ARG A 340 15.52 -6.90 10.33
N ALA A 341 15.05 -6.40 11.48
CA ALA A 341 15.43 -6.96 12.78
C ALA A 341 14.97 -8.42 12.93
N SER A 342 13.70 -8.71 12.57
CA SER A 342 13.13 -10.06 12.60
C SER A 342 13.87 -11.04 11.68
N SER A 343 14.35 -10.59 10.51
CA SER A 343 15.15 -11.43 9.59
C SER A 343 16.54 -11.77 10.10
N ARG A 344 17.09 -11.03 11.07
CA ARG A 344 18.44 -11.25 11.64
C ARG A 344 18.42 -12.09 12.90
N ALA A 345 17.28 -12.23 13.54
CA ALA A 345 17.11 -12.98 14.79
C ALA A 345 16.97 -14.50 14.57
N SER A 346 16.95 -14.93 13.32
CA SER A 346 16.95 -16.32 12.84
C SER A 346 18.34 -16.71 12.31
#